data_ce5b47fbc10e558a4c312ea7282bc886
#
_entry.id   ce5b47fbc10e558a4c312ea7282bc886
#
_cell.length_a   1.000
_cell.length_b   1.000
_cell.length_c   1.000
_cell.angle_alpha   90.00
_cell.angle_beta   90.00
_cell.angle_gamma   90.00
#
_symmetry.space_group_name_H-M   'P 1'
#
loop_
_entity.id
_entity.type
_entity.pdbx_description
1 polymer ?
#
loop_
_entity_poly.entity_id
_entity_poly.type
_entity_poly.pdbx_seq_one_letter_code
_entity_poly.pdbx_strand_id
1 'polypeptide(L)'
;MITNNGLNNQLPNSLQAVFDELKILKHLRNAGITKSAGFSCGYLFQLIFCLIFEGKNWFRMLESKKSVGLPRKDAIYRFLNSPTYNWRRFLLSLSASTISKVSALTNHKRPKVLIIDDSAYERNRSKKVELLARCFDHSSQKMRFYKGFRMLTLGWSDGATFMPLDFSLLSSTKSGINGIDD
;
A
#
# COMPACT_ATOMS: atom_id res chain seq x y z
N MET A 1 -16.32 27.28 -4.04
CA MET A 1 -15.07 26.78 -4.64
C MET A 1 -13.96 26.95 -3.61
N ILE A 2 -13.50 25.89 -2.96
CA ILE A 2 -12.35 25.96 -2.07
C ILE A 2 -11.13 25.72 -2.95
N THR A 3 -10.41 26.78 -3.23
CA THR A 3 -9.16 26.72 -3.99
C THR A 3 -8.10 25.98 -3.20
N ASN A 4 -7.62 24.88 -3.74
CA ASN A 4 -6.62 23.95 -3.17
C ASN A 4 -5.19 24.53 -3.05
N ASN A 5 -5.00 25.84 -3.01
CA ASN A 5 -3.69 26.47 -3.14
C ASN A 5 -2.82 26.48 -1.85
N GLY A 6 -3.30 25.88 -0.74
CA GLY A 6 -2.57 25.93 0.54
C GLY A 6 -1.81 24.67 0.95
N LEU A 7 -1.98 23.54 0.27
CA LEU A 7 -1.55 22.21 0.77
C LEU A 7 -0.45 21.55 -0.05
N ASN A 8 -0.01 22.13 -1.16
CA ASN A 8 1.10 21.59 -1.97
C ASN A 8 2.50 21.71 -1.32
N ASN A 9 2.61 22.37 -0.17
CA ASN A 9 3.91 22.62 0.48
C ASN A 9 4.33 21.56 1.52
N GLN A 10 3.67 20.41 1.59
CA GLN A 10 3.95 19.42 2.67
C GLN A 10 4.81 18.23 2.23
N LEU A 11 5.00 18.01 0.94
CA LEU A 11 5.96 17.01 0.48
C LEU A 11 7.34 17.65 0.32
N PRO A 12 8.41 17.01 0.77
CA PRO A 12 9.75 17.38 0.33
C PRO A 12 9.78 17.44 -1.20
N ASN A 13 10.44 18.44 -1.79
CA ASN A 13 10.51 18.63 -3.25
C ASN A 13 10.95 17.36 -3.99
N SER A 14 11.81 16.55 -3.38
CA SER A 14 12.25 15.26 -3.89
C SER A 14 11.12 14.23 -4.01
N LEU A 15 10.19 14.17 -3.04
CA LEU A 15 9.04 13.26 -3.11
C LEU A 15 8.03 13.71 -4.15
N GLN A 16 7.78 15.01 -4.25
CA GLN A 16 6.91 15.54 -5.29
C GLN A 16 7.46 15.21 -6.69
N ALA A 17 8.76 15.36 -6.91
CA ALA A 17 9.42 15.02 -8.18
C ALA A 17 9.22 13.53 -8.53
N VAL A 18 9.36 12.61 -7.55
CA VAL A 18 9.10 11.17 -7.75
C VAL A 18 7.64 10.91 -8.11
N PHE A 19 6.69 11.55 -7.43
CA PHE A 19 5.26 11.41 -7.72
C PHE A 19 4.92 11.84 -9.15
N ASP A 20 5.52 12.95 -9.60
CA ASP A 20 5.31 13.50 -10.93
C ASP A 20 5.99 12.62 -12.00
N GLU A 21 7.24 12.20 -11.76
CA GLU A 21 7.98 11.32 -12.66
C GLU A 21 7.29 9.97 -12.86
N LEU A 22 6.82 9.35 -11.78
CA LEU A 22 6.09 8.08 -11.83
C LEU A 22 4.63 8.26 -12.25
N LYS A 23 4.16 9.49 -12.44
CA LYS A 23 2.78 9.82 -12.83
C LYS A 23 1.73 9.18 -11.90
N ILE A 24 2.00 9.16 -10.60
CA ILE A 24 1.16 8.49 -9.59
C ILE A 24 -0.31 8.91 -9.70
N LEU A 25 -0.60 10.21 -9.84
CA LEU A 25 -1.97 10.71 -9.95
C LEU A 25 -2.69 10.20 -11.20
N LYS A 26 -1.97 9.95 -12.30
CA LYS A 26 -2.54 9.36 -13.51
C LYS A 26 -2.92 7.89 -13.25
N HIS A 27 -2.05 7.12 -12.59
CA HIS A 27 -2.32 5.73 -12.26
C HIS A 27 -3.49 5.58 -11.28
N LEU A 28 -3.62 6.46 -10.27
CA LEU A 28 -4.78 6.51 -9.39
C LEU A 28 -6.07 6.71 -10.17
N ARG A 29 -6.12 7.72 -11.04
CA ARG A 29 -7.31 8.00 -11.89
C ARG A 29 -7.67 6.84 -12.79
N ASN A 30 -6.69 6.23 -13.46
CA ASN A 30 -6.91 5.09 -14.35
C ASN A 30 -7.41 3.83 -13.60
N ALA A 31 -7.15 3.73 -12.31
CA ALA A 31 -7.65 2.69 -11.44
C ALA A 31 -9.03 3.01 -10.82
N GLY A 32 -9.67 4.11 -11.24
CA GLY A 32 -10.95 4.54 -10.69
C GLY A 32 -10.86 5.13 -9.29
N ILE A 33 -9.65 5.47 -8.82
CA ILE A 33 -9.43 6.05 -7.49
C ILE A 33 -9.61 7.56 -7.60
N THR A 34 -10.87 7.99 -7.62
CA THR A 34 -11.28 9.38 -7.81
C THR A 34 -12.40 9.76 -6.85
N LYS A 35 -12.51 11.06 -6.57
CA LYS A 35 -13.59 11.65 -5.77
C LYS A 35 -14.05 12.95 -6.41
N SER A 36 -15.36 13.19 -6.35
CA SER A 36 -15.99 14.42 -6.85
C SER A 36 -16.01 15.56 -5.82
N ALA A 37 -15.88 15.25 -4.51
CA ALA A 37 -16.00 16.25 -3.46
C ALA A 37 -15.03 15.99 -2.30
N GLY A 38 -14.67 17.04 -1.58
CA GLY A 38 -13.75 17.01 -0.44
C GLY A 38 -12.28 16.90 -0.86
N PHE A 39 -11.46 16.31 -0.01
CA PHE A 39 -10.03 16.11 -0.29
C PHE A 39 -9.83 15.18 -1.48
N SER A 40 -8.97 15.56 -2.42
CA SER A 40 -8.67 14.73 -3.60
C SER A 40 -8.01 13.40 -3.20
N CYS A 41 -8.25 12.33 -3.98
CA CYS A 41 -7.62 11.03 -3.73
C CYS A 41 -6.10 11.09 -3.82
N GLY A 42 -5.56 11.93 -4.71
CA GLY A 42 -4.11 12.15 -4.81
C GLY A 42 -3.53 12.72 -3.52
N TYR A 43 -4.18 13.74 -2.95
CA TYR A 43 -3.75 14.32 -1.68
C TYR A 43 -3.82 13.32 -0.52
N LEU A 44 -4.94 12.56 -0.41
CA LEU A 44 -5.08 11.54 0.62
C LEU A 44 -4.01 10.44 0.48
N PHE A 45 -3.72 10.03 -0.74
CA PHE A 45 -2.67 9.06 -1.03
C PHE A 45 -1.28 9.58 -0.62
N GLN A 46 -0.95 10.81 -0.98
CA GLN A 46 0.30 11.47 -0.58
C GLN A 46 0.47 11.53 0.93
N LEU A 47 -0.57 11.93 1.66
CA LEU A 47 -0.53 11.96 3.12
C LEU A 47 -0.22 10.60 3.73
N ILE A 48 -0.91 9.55 3.27
CA ILE A 48 -0.71 8.18 3.77
C ILE A 48 0.70 7.69 3.43
N PHE A 49 1.18 7.97 2.23
CA PHE A 49 2.52 7.62 1.79
C PHE A 49 3.59 8.26 2.68
N CYS A 50 3.42 9.54 3.03
CA CYS A 50 4.35 10.25 3.90
C CYS A 50 4.43 9.67 5.32
N LEU A 51 3.37 9.02 5.83
CA LEU A 51 3.39 8.40 7.15
C LEU A 51 4.47 7.33 7.31
N ILE A 52 4.85 6.64 6.22
CA ILE A 52 5.91 5.63 6.22
C ILE A 52 7.24 6.25 6.63
N PHE A 53 7.55 7.43 6.13
CA PHE A 53 8.80 8.15 6.43
C PHE A 53 8.77 8.85 7.79
N GLU A 54 7.59 9.20 8.28
CA GLU A 54 7.41 9.81 9.61
C GLU A 54 7.42 8.77 10.75
N GLY A 55 7.37 7.48 10.43
CA GLY A 55 7.25 6.41 11.43
C GLY A 55 5.98 6.50 12.28
N LYS A 56 4.94 7.14 11.76
CA LYS A 56 3.67 7.38 12.45
C LYS A 56 2.52 6.69 11.73
N ASN A 57 1.48 6.35 12.48
CA ASN A 57 0.18 6.04 11.91
C ASN A 57 -0.70 7.31 11.85
N TRP A 58 -1.81 7.24 11.12
CA TRP A 58 -2.71 8.38 10.96
C TRP A 58 -3.26 8.92 12.28
N PHE A 59 -3.59 8.05 13.22
CA PHE A 59 -4.08 8.44 14.53
C PHE A 59 -3.06 9.32 15.28
N ARG A 60 -1.81 8.88 15.37
CA ARG A 60 -0.72 9.66 15.97
C ARG A 60 -0.43 10.97 15.23
N MET A 61 -0.65 11.00 13.93
CA MET A 61 -0.52 12.24 13.16
C MET A 61 -1.60 13.25 13.57
N LEU A 62 -2.85 12.80 13.73
CA LEU A 62 -3.95 13.68 14.17
C LEU A 62 -3.79 14.19 15.60
N GLU A 63 -3.18 13.41 16.48
CA GLU A 63 -2.88 13.85 17.87
C GLU A 63 -1.70 14.84 17.95
N SER A 64 -0.93 14.97 16.89
CA SER A 64 0.22 15.88 16.88
C SER A 64 -0.21 17.34 16.67
N LYS A 65 0.65 18.29 17.08
CA LYS A 65 0.44 19.74 16.83
C LYS A 65 0.39 20.10 15.33
N LYS A 66 0.78 19.17 14.44
CA LYS A 66 0.75 19.32 12.97
C LYS A 66 -0.62 18.96 12.36
N SER A 67 -1.65 18.69 13.16
CA SER A 67 -2.97 18.22 12.68
C SER A 67 -3.86 19.32 12.09
N VAL A 68 -3.51 20.59 12.22
CA VAL A 68 -4.33 21.71 11.71
C VAL A 68 -4.43 21.62 10.18
N GLY A 69 -5.66 21.61 9.67
CA GLY A 69 -5.94 21.51 8.22
C GLY A 69 -5.85 20.12 7.63
N LEU A 70 -5.50 19.09 8.40
CA LEU A 70 -5.48 17.69 7.91
C LEU A 70 -6.88 17.10 7.80
N PRO A 71 -7.07 16.11 6.91
CA PRO A 71 -8.32 15.35 6.84
C PRO A 71 -8.63 14.67 8.17
N ARG A 72 -9.89 14.66 8.58
CA ARG A 72 -10.32 13.87 9.74
C ARG A 72 -10.17 12.37 9.48
N LYS A 73 -10.15 11.58 10.56
CA LYS A 73 -10.04 10.12 10.54
C LYS A 73 -10.94 9.48 9.48
N ASP A 74 -12.20 9.86 9.44
CA ASP A 74 -13.21 9.30 8.53
C ASP A 74 -12.88 9.51 7.05
N ALA A 75 -12.23 10.62 6.68
CA ALA A 75 -11.85 10.89 5.29
C ALA A 75 -10.80 9.89 4.80
N ILE A 76 -9.82 9.56 5.63
CA ILE A 76 -8.78 8.58 5.32
C ILE A 76 -9.34 7.16 5.29
N TYR A 77 -10.13 6.77 6.30
CA TYR A 77 -10.69 5.41 6.34
C TYR A 77 -11.67 5.15 5.19
N ARG A 78 -12.53 6.12 4.85
CA ARG A 78 -13.41 5.99 3.66
C ARG A 78 -12.62 5.93 2.36
N PHE A 79 -11.48 6.62 2.27
CA PHE A 79 -10.60 6.51 1.12
C PHE A 79 -9.98 5.11 1.02
N LEU A 80 -9.46 4.56 2.11
CA LEU A 80 -8.82 3.24 2.12
C LEU A 80 -9.82 2.09 1.91
N ASN A 81 -11.03 2.21 2.49
CA ASN A 81 -12.04 1.15 2.50
C ASN A 81 -13.07 1.30 1.37
N SER A 82 -12.83 2.16 0.39
CA SER A 82 -13.78 2.32 -0.72
C SER A 82 -13.83 1.05 -1.58
N PRO A 83 -15.00 0.40 -1.72
CA PRO A 83 -15.12 -0.84 -2.51
C PRO A 83 -15.03 -0.59 -4.02
N THR A 84 -15.15 0.66 -4.45
CA THR A 84 -15.09 1.05 -5.86
C THR A 84 -13.66 1.29 -6.37
N TYR A 85 -12.68 1.38 -5.47
CA TYR A 85 -11.30 1.66 -5.83
C TYR A 85 -10.54 0.39 -6.18
N ASN A 86 -10.04 0.31 -7.40
CA ASN A 86 -9.26 -0.84 -7.84
C ASN A 86 -7.77 -0.67 -7.52
N TRP A 87 -7.41 -0.91 -6.26
CA TRP A 87 -6.03 -0.83 -5.77
C TRP A 87 -5.08 -1.79 -6.49
N ARG A 88 -5.56 -2.98 -6.86
CA ARG A 88 -4.77 -3.94 -7.64
C ARG A 88 -4.43 -3.42 -9.02
N ARG A 89 -5.39 -2.80 -9.72
CA ARG A 89 -5.15 -2.15 -11.00
C ARG A 89 -4.17 -0.98 -10.88
N PHE A 90 -4.26 -0.21 -9.79
CA PHE A 90 -3.31 0.86 -9.50
C PHE A 90 -1.89 0.30 -9.39
N LEU A 91 -1.67 -0.70 -8.53
CA LEU A 91 -0.36 -1.32 -8.33
C LEU A 91 0.20 -1.89 -9.64
N LEU A 92 -0.57 -2.71 -10.36
CA LEU A 92 -0.15 -3.32 -11.61
C LEU A 92 0.24 -2.28 -12.67
N SER A 93 -0.56 -1.22 -12.85
CA SER A 93 -0.30 -0.19 -13.86
C SER A 93 0.94 0.65 -13.51
N LEU A 94 1.14 0.95 -12.23
CA LEU A 94 2.33 1.65 -11.74
C LEU A 94 3.58 0.79 -11.92
N SER A 95 3.53 -0.47 -11.49
CA SER A 95 4.65 -1.41 -11.61
C SER A 95 5.03 -1.64 -13.08
N ALA A 96 4.07 -1.83 -13.97
CA ALA A 96 4.32 -1.98 -15.41
C ALA A 96 5.01 -0.74 -15.99
N SER A 97 4.56 0.46 -15.63
CA SER A 97 5.19 1.71 -16.07
C SER A 97 6.63 1.84 -15.55
N THR A 98 6.85 1.47 -14.29
CA THR A 98 8.18 1.54 -13.66
C THR A 98 9.13 0.49 -14.26
N ILE A 99 8.67 -0.75 -14.50
CA ILE A 99 9.45 -1.80 -15.15
C ILE A 99 9.87 -1.38 -16.57
N SER A 100 8.96 -0.72 -17.31
CA SER A 100 9.29 -0.21 -18.65
C SER A 100 10.42 0.82 -18.59
N LYS A 101 10.40 1.73 -17.61
CA LYS A 101 11.47 2.71 -17.40
C LYS A 101 12.78 2.03 -17.02
N VAL A 102 12.77 1.11 -16.06
CA VAL A 102 13.95 0.35 -15.63
C VAL A 102 14.53 -0.43 -16.81
N SER A 103 13.67 -1.10 -17.59
CA SER A 103 14.12 -1.87 -18.77
C SER A 103 14.75 -1.00 -19.85
N ALA A 104 14.32 0.25 -20.01
CA ALA A 104 14.91 1.20 -20.95
C ALA A 104 16.30 1.69 -20.50
N LEU A 105 16.59 1.66 -19.20
CA LEU A 105 17.85 2.10 -18.61
C LEU A 105 18.85 0.95 -18.40
N THR A 106 18.41 -0.29 -18.59
CA THR A 106 19.22 -1.48 -18.27
C THR A 106 19.52 -2.30 -19.51
N ASN A 107 20.52 -3.18 -19.43
CA ASN A 107 20.92 -4.05 -20.52
C ASN A 107 19.85 -5.11 -20.79
N HIS A 108 19.43 -5.28 -22.04
CA HIS A 108 18.46 -6.28 -22.49
C HIS A 108 18.87 -7.74 -22.24
N LYS A 109 20.15 -8.02 -21.95
CA LYS A 109 20.65 -9.35 -21.62
C LYS A 109 20.35 -9.80 -20.19
N ARG A 110 19.82 -8.91 -19.33
CA ARG A 110 19.45 -9.29 -17.97
C ARG A 110 18.27 -10.28 -17.97
N PRO A 111 18.37 -11.38 -17.22
CA PRO A 111 17.26 -12.32 -17.10
C PRO A 111 16.08 -11.63 -16.39
N LYS A 112 14.88 -11.79 -16.94
CA LYS A 112 13.65 -11.28 -16.33
C LYS A 112 12.90 -12.45 -15.74
N VAL A 113 12.61 -12.39 -14.45
CA VAL A 113 11.93 -13.47 -13.73
C VAL A 113 10.73 -12.94 -12.95
N LEU A 114 9.74 -13.81 -12.76
CA LEU A 114 8.67 -13.60 -11.77
C LEU A 114 9.05 -14.35 -10.50
N ILE A 115 8.83 -13.71 -9.37
CA ILE A 115 9.14 -14.23 -8.04
C ILE A 115 7.83 -14.32 -7.29
N ILE A 116 7.54 -15.49 -6.72
CA ILE A 116 6.42 -15.69 -5.79
C ILE A 116 7.03 -15.99 -4.43
N ASP A 117 6.66 -15.20 -3.44
CA ASP A 117 7.15 -15.36 -2.06
C ASP A 117 5.97 -15.37 -1.08
N ASP A 118 6.08 -16.19 -0.05
CA ASP A 118 5.10 -16.34 1.01
C ASP A 118 5.69 -15.88 2.34
N SER A 119 5.28 -14.71 2.78
CA SER A 119 5.81 -14.03 3.97
C SER A 119 4.83 -14.08 5.14
N ALA A 120 5.37 -14.27 6.35
CA ALA A 120 4.63 -14.18 7.60
C ALA A 120 4.44 -12.71 8.02
N TYR A 121 3.20 -12.33 8.32
CA TYR A 121 2.88 -10.99 8.79
C TYR A 121 2.21 -11.06 10.18
N GLU A 122 3.01 -10.95 11.23
CA GLU A 122 2.56 -11.11 12.60
C GLU A 122 1.67 -9.97 13.09
N ARG A 123 0.54 -10.32 13.71
CA ARG A 123 -0.42 -9.42 14.36
C ARG A 123 -0.90 -9.97 15.70
N ASN A 124 0.01 -10.45 16.51
CA ASN A 124 -0.27 -11.17 17.77
C ASN A 124 -1.16 -10.39 18.74
N ARG A 125 -1.12 -9.05 18.71
CA ARG A 125 -1.93 -8.17 19.57
C ARG A 125 -3.33 -7.87 19.01
N SER A 126 -3.61 -8.17 17.74
CA SER A 126 -4.90 -7.94 17.13
C SER A 126 -5.93 -8.91 17.66
N LYS A 127 -7.17 -8.43 17.90
CA LYS A 127 -8.27 -9.26 18.41
C LYS A 127 -9.27 -9.62 17.31
N LYS A 128 -9.71 -8.61 16.54
CA LYS A 128 -10.68 -8.77 15.45
C LYS A 128 -10.19 -7.96 14.25
N VAL A 129 -9.71 -8.63 13.25
CA VAL A 129 -9.31 -8.05 11.96
C VAL A 129 -9.69 -9.06 10.91
N GLU A 130 -10.27 -8.61 9.81
CA GLU A 130 -10.61 -9.45 8.67
C GLU A 130 -9.39 -10.28 8.24
N LEU A 131 -9.61 -11.54 7.90
CA LEU A 131 -8.58 -12.52 7.51
C LEU A 131 -7.54 -12.84 8.61
N LEU A 132 -7.71 -12.38 9.84
CA LEU A 132 -6.79 -12.71 10.93
C LEU A 132 -6.88 -14.21 11.25
N ALA A 133 -5.76 -14.90 11.16
CA ALA A 133 -5.70 -16.34 11.36
C ALA A 133 -4.58 -16.74 12.31
N ARG A 134 -4.67 -17.97 12.85
CA ARG A 134 -3.55 -18.63 13.53
C ARG A 134 -2.71 -19.31 12.46
N CYS A 135 -1.52 -18.77 12.22
CA CYS A 135 -0.58 -19.24 11.22
C CYS A 135 0.57 -19.99 11.89
N PHE A 136 1.13 -20.97 11.17
CA PHE A 136 2.34 -21.66 11.58
C PHE A 136 3.55 -21.04 10.88
N ASP A 137 4.60 -20.77 11.65
CA ASP A 137 5.86 -20.25 11.13
C ASP A 137 6.82 -21.41 10.81
N HIS A 138 6.94 -21.73 9.53
CA HIS A 138 7.85 -22.76 9.05
C HIS A 138 9.31 -22.30 8.95
N SER A 139 9.56 -21.00 8.97
CA SER A 139 10.90 -20.43 8.82
C SER A 139 11.67 -20.33 10.14
N SER A 140 10.95 -20.37 11.26
CA SER A 140 11.52 -20.29 12.59
C SER A 140 12.03 -21.65 13.05
N GLN A 141 13.28 -21.70 13.52
CA GLN A 141 13.85 -22.91 14.17
C GLN A 141 13.02 -23.39 15.37
N LYS A 142 12.21 -22.52 15.97
CA LYS A 142 11.39 -22.82 17.16
C LYS A 142 9.98 -23.32 16.83
N MET A 143 9.67 -23.61 15.55
CA MET A 143 8.36 -24.12 15.13
C MET A 143 7.20 -23.50 15.94
N ARG A 144 6.87 -22.23 15.70
CA ARG A 144 5.88 -21.52 16.52
C ARG A 144 4.62 -21.17 15.75
N PHE A 145 3.52 -21.11 16.46
CA PHE A 145 2.30 -20.48 15.94
C PHE A 145 2.32 -18.98 16.25
N TYR A 146 1.86 -18.19 15.30
CA TYR A 146 1.60 -16.77 15.49
C TYR A 146 0.18 -16.43 15.03
N LYS A 147 -0.33 -15.30 15.48
CA LYS A 147 -1.59 -14.74 15.00
C LYS A 147 -1.29 -13.62 13.99
N GLY A 148 -1.84 -13.71 12.80
CA GLY A 148 -1.53 -12.78 11.73
C GLY A 148 -2.06 -13.22 10.38
N PHE A 149 -1.28 -12.90 9.36
CA PHE A 149 -1.59 -13.23 7.97
C PHE A 149 -0.39 -13.93 7.35
N ARG A 150 -0.66 -14.75 6.34
CA ARG A 150 0.33 -15.11 5.33
C ARG A 150 0.10 -14.24 4.12
N MET A 151 1.13 -13.59 3.64
CA MET A 151 1.07 -12.72 2.49
C MET A 151 1.82 -13.33 1.33
N LEU A 152 1.08 -13.75 0.31
CA LEU A 152 1.67 -14.19 -0.95
C LEU A 152 1.94 -12.96 -1.80
N THR A 153 3.19 -12.73 -2.17
CA THR A 153 3.62 -11.61 -2.98
C THR A 153 4.08 -12.11 -4.35
N LEU A 154 3.60 -11.48 -5.42
CA LEU A 154 4.12 -11.63 -6.76
C LEU A 154 5.00 -10.42 -7.08
N GLY A 155 6.24 -10.67 -7.47
CA GLY A 155 7.19 -9.66 -7.89
C GLY A 155 7.82 -9.97 -9.24
N TRP A 156 8.40 -8.94 -9.83
CA TRP A 156 9.26 -9.02 -11.01
C TRP A 156 10.69 -8.63 -10.63
N SER A 157 11.68 -9.28 -11.24
CA SER A 157 13.08 -8.91 -11.07
C SER A 157 13.86 -9.08 -12.38
N ASP A 158 14.87 -8.22 -12.57
CA ASP A 158 15.90 -8.32 -13.60
C ASP A 158 17.27 -8.73 -13.02
N GLY A 159 17.29 -9.26 -11.81
CA GLY A 159 18.48 -9.65 -11.07
C GLY A 159 19.10 -8.53 -10.23
N ALA A 160 18.82 -7.26 -10.54
CA ALA A 160 19.31 -6.10 -9.79
C ALA A 160 18.18 -5.27 -9.19
N THR A 161 17.00 -5.28 -9.81
CA THR A 161 15.82 -4.55 -9.36
C THR A 161 14.72 -5.52 -9.00
N PHE A 162 14.02 -5.29 -7.89
CA PHE A 162 12.78 -5.99 -7.54
C PHE A 162 11.61 -5.02 -7.60
N MET A 163 10.52 -5.43 -8.24
CA MET A 163 9.29 -4.66 -8.35
C MET A 163 8.09 -5.49 -7.92
N PRO A 164 7.36 -5.12 -6.86
CA PRO A 164 6.13 -5.79 -6.49
C PRO A 164 5.06 -5.55 -7.54
N LEU A 165 4.35 -6.61 -7.94
CA LEU A 165 3.28 -6.58 -8.93
C LEU A 165 1.91 -6.73 -8.29
N ASP A 166 1.78 -7.68 -7.38
CA ASP A 166 0.53 -8.00 -6.72
C ASP A 166 0.80 -8.68 -5.38
N PHE A 167 -0.21 -8.71 -4.52
CA PHE A 167 -0.15 -9.48 -3.27
C PHE A 167 -1.55 -10.00 -2.90
N SER A 168 -1.57 -11.05 -2.10
CA SER A 168 -2.79 -11.60 -1.53
C SER A 168 -2.56 -11.99 -0.07
N LEU A 169 -3.47 -11.61 0.80
CA LEU A 169 -3.48 -12.10 2.17
C LEU A 169 -4.20 -13.46 2.18
N LEU A 170 -3.51 -14.47 2.67
CA LEU A 170 -4.03 -15.82 2.76
C LEU A 170 -4.62 -16.05 4.16
N SER A 171 -5.79 -16.65 4.19
CA SER A 171 -6.49 -17.03 5.42
C SER A 171 -6.84 -18.51 5.39
N SER A 172 -7.15 -19.07 6.56
CA SER A 172 -7.61 -20.44 6.70
C SER A 172 -9.11 -20.49 6.91
N THR A 173 -9.82 -21.25 6.09
CA THR A 173 -11.27 -21.53 6.26
C THR A 173 -11.61 -22.20 7.58
N LYS A 174 -10.65 -22.85 8.23
CA LYS A 174 -10.83 -23.53 9.52
C LYS A 174 -10.53 -22.67 10.74
N SER A 175 -10.19 -21.38 10.53
CA SER A 175 -9.77 -20.51 11.62
C SER A 175 -10.96 -19.70 12.14
N GLY A 176 -11.46 -20.04 13.32
CA GLY A 176 -12.45 -19.24 14.05
C GLY A 176 -11.98 -17.84 14.50
N ILE A 177 -10.80 -17.39 14.00
CA ILE A 177 -10.24 -16.05 14.24
C ILE A 177 -10.47 -15.13 13.03
N ASN A 178 -11.08 -15.64 11.96
CA ASN A 178 -11.22 -14.91 10.69
C ASN A 178 -12.16 -13.72 10.78
N GLY A 179 -12.60 -13.19 11.78
CA GLY A 179 -13.37 -11.93 11.86
C GLY A 179 -14.60 -11.82 10.95
N ILE A 180 -14.82 -12.81 10.11
CA ILE A 180 -16.01 -13.03 9.28
C ILE A 180 -16.56 -14.35 9.77
N ASP A 181 -17.75 -14.32 10.38
CA ASP A 181 -18.56 -15.52 10.58
C ASP A 181 -19.14 -15.87 9.20
N ASP A 182 -18.91 -17.12 8.76
CA ASP A 182 -19.51 -17.67 7.53
C ASP A 182 -21.04 -17.75 7.65
#